data_93985df4a09b55f8be0a4ef796f28949
#
_entry.id   93985df4a09b55f8be0a4ef796f28949
#
_cell.length_a   1.000
_cell.length_b   1.000
_cell.length_c   1.000
_cell.angle_alpha   90.00
_cell.angle_beta   90.00
_cell.angle_gamma   90.00
#
_symmetry.space_group_name_H-M   'P 1'
#
loop_
_entity.id
_entity.type
_entity.pdbx_description
1 polymer ?
#
loop_
_entity_poly.entity_id
_entity_poly.type
_entity_poly.pdbx_seq_one_letter_code
_entity_poly.pdbx_strand_id
1 'polypeptide(L)'
;MKLTNKYMMFATAALLLASCDLDKYPEGQYVSDNQKEETIKDRPNLVTAEVNAMAAKLNAYGTISDDATTYHNDYGVPAVSMALESGGQDLVALVTGYNWFNTSQNYSDRVCDSSTDELIWKTFYNHLKAANSVLSLIDPATEDASLKIYRGQALAARAYDYLNLVQIYQFTYAGHENALAVPIVTEKMSDEEMQNNPRATVQQVYDQIMSDLNQAAELLAGFDNGANKDQLDEAVVYGLRARANLLMQKWADAAKDAERAIAGGTPQSLAEVSTPTFNSATANSWLWGVMITPDNDVVQTGIINWPSHLCSFTGNGYTSGVPDGYRKVNTDLYDQIPDTDIRKQWFLSPDNTSSLIDNETIEGSSIVEYFGLEPYVNTKFGAYQSVFGNTTNASDWPLMRVEEMYLIKAEAEAMSGNLAAGKSTLENFVQAYRDPSFVSKATSPQQFQDEVWLQRRMELWGEGHSLFDLLRLKKPVIRKNTNYHASVQFNLEPESQIMIYRIPQCEMETNTGISDADNNPAAPQPAL
;
A
#
# COMPACT_ATOMS: atom_id res chain seq x y z
N MET A 1 -56.38 -36.65 -54.31
CA MET A 1 -55.01 -36.78 -53.85
C MET A 1 -54.35 -35.39 -53.69
N LYS A 2 -55.00 -34.42 -53.03
CA LYS A 2 -54.47 -33.02 -52.81
C LYS A 2 -54.79 -32.45 -51.42
N LEU A 3 -55.26 -33.27 -50.48
CA LEU A 3 -55.57 -32.81 -49.11
C LEU A 3 -54.55 -33.28 -48.01
N THR A 4 -53.75 -34.27 -48.36
CA THR A 4 -52.76 -34.84 -47.35
C THR A 4 -51.49 -34.05 -47.24
N ASN A 5 -51.10 -33.16 -48.16
CA ASN A 5 -49.86 -32.40 -48.10
C ASN A 5 -49.97 -31.12 -47.29
N LYS A 6 -51.14 -30.57 -46.97
CA LYS A 6 -51.30 -29.37 -46.17
C LYS A 6 -51.18 -29.65 -44.67
N TYR A 7 -51.57 -30.81 -44.22
CA TYR A 7 -51.45 -31.16 -42.76
C TYR A 7 -50.08 -31.67 -42.40
N MET A 8 -49.32 -32.20 -43.35
CA MET A 8 -47.93 -32.62 -43.14
C MET A 8 -46.99 -31.43 -43.05
N MET A 9 -47.31 -30.31 -43.70
CA MET A 9 -46.50 -29.07 -43.63
C MET A 9 -46.75 -28.27 -42.32
N PHE A 10 -47.94 -28.40 -41.71
CA PHE A 10 -48.22 -27.79 -40.38
C PHE A 10 -47.66 -28.60 -39.23
N ALA A 11 -47.59 -29.93 -39.36
CA ALA A 11 -46.97 -30.77 -38.32
C ALA A 11 -45.43 -30.60 -38.27
N THR A 12 -44.77 -30.34 -39.42
CA THR A 12 -43.34 -30.09 -39.51
C THR A 12 -42.97 -28.67 -39.00
N ALA A 13 -43.86 -27.69 -39.17
CA ALA A 13 -43.65 -26.33 -38.63
C ALA A 13 -43.88 -26.25 -37.10
N ALA A 14 -44.77 -27.09 -36.54
CA ALA A 14 -44.99 -27.16 -35.10
C ALA A 14 -43.86 -27.90 -34.33
N LEU A 15 -43.12 -28.80 -34.99
CA LEU A 15 -41.95 -29.49 -34.43
C LEU A 15 -40.66 -28.65 -34.47
N LEU A 16 -40.63 -27.58 -35.27
CA LEU A 16 -39.50 -26.64 -35.30
C LEU A 16 -39.62 -25.49 -34.29
N LEU A 17 -40.77 -25.36 -33.62
CA LEU A 17 -40.97 -24.35 -32.56
C LEU A 17 -40.80 -24.89 -31.14
N ALA A 18 -40.54 -26.19 -30.97
CA ALA A 18 -40.33 -26.83 -29.67
C ALA A 18 -38.84 -27.05 -29.31
N SER A 19 -37.92 -26.43 -30.05
CA SER A 19 -36.46 -26.56 -29.83
C SER A 19 -35.78 -25.21 -29.67
N CYS A 20 -36.43 -24.27 -29.00
CA CYS A 20 -35.70 -23.19 -28.37
C CYS A 20 -35.65 -23.50 -26.87
N ASP A 21 -34.61 -24.19 -26.47
CA ASP A 21 -34.13 -24.23 -25.10
C ASP A 21 -33.73 -22.80 -24.78
N LEU A 22 -34.59 -22.05 -24.09
CA LEU A 22 -34.39 -20.65 -23.72
C LEU A 22 -33.29 -20.48 -22.70
N ASP A 23 -32.67 -21.58 -22.23
CA ASP A 23 -31.56 -21.61 -21.31
C ASP A 23 -30.17 -21.83 -21.96
N LYS A 24 -30.07 -21.81 -23.30
CA LYS A 24 -28.77 -21.78 -23.95
C LYS A 24 -28.28 -20.35 -24.04
N TYR A 25 -27.33 -20.03 -23.17
CA TYR A 25 -26.51 -18.81 -23.25
C TYR A 25 -25.91 -18.68 -24.66
N PRO A 26 -25.78 -17.45 -25.19
CA PRO A 26 -25.17 -17.27 -26.52
C PRO A 26 -23.75 -17.85 -26.51
N GLU A 27 -23.42 -18.70 -27.45
CA GLU A 27 -22.05 -19.16 -27.72
C GLU A 27 -21.25 -17.98 -28.28
N GLY A 28 -20.87 -17.03 -27.42
CA GLY A 28 -20.05 -15.90 -27.75
C GLY A 28 -18.72 -15.97 -27.00
N GLN A 29 -17.77 -15.11 -27.37
CA GLN A 29 -16.45 -15.01 -26.69
C GLN A 29 -16.52 -14.55 -25.21
N TYR A 30 -17.70 -14.23 -24.70
CA TYR A 30 -17.93 -13.78 -23.34
C TYR A 30 -18.68 -14.84 -22.54
N VAL A 31 -18.05 -15.30 -21.46
CA VAL A 31 -18.67 -16.20 -20.47
C VAL A 31 -19.50 -15.33 -19.53
N SER A 32 -20.80 -15.62 -19.35
CA SER A 32 -21.64 -14.91 -18.39
C SER A 32 -21.21 -15.23 -16.95
N ASP A 33 -21.54 -14.36 -16.00
CA ASP A 33 -21.18 -14.59 -14.59
C ASP A 33 -21.84 -15.85 -14.03
N ASN A 34 -23.08 -16.17 -14.42
CA ASN A 34 -23.73 -17.44 -14.07
C ASN A 34 -22.98 -18.66 -14.63
N GLN A 35 -22.43 -18.58 -15.84
CA GLN A 35 -21.62 -19.67 -16.40
C GLN A 35 -20.29 -19.82 -15.68
N LYS A 36 -19.68 -18.71 -15.26
CA LYS A 36 -18.48 -18.73 -14.41
C LYS A 36 -18.80 -19.40 -13.08
N GLU A 37 -19.89 -18.99 -12.42
CA GLU A 37 -20.32 -19.52 -11.14
C GLU A 37 -20.58 -21.04 -11.15
N GLU A 38 -21.30 -21.56 -12.18
CA GLU A 38 -21.50 -22.99 -12.36
C GLU A 38 -20.16 -23.73 -12.61
N THR A 39 -19.29 -23.14 -13.43
CA THR A 39 -17.97 -23.72 -13.73
C THR A 39 -17.09 -23.79 -12.47
N ILE A 40 -17.17 -22.79 -11.60
CA ILE A 40 -16.38 -22.72 -10.36
C ILE A 40 -16.87 -23.73 -9.33
N LYS A 41 -18.20 -23.96 -9.21
CA LYS A 41 -18.75 -25.03 -8.36
C LYS A 41 -18.15 -26.40 -8.71
N ASP A 42 -17.94 -26.66 -10.00
CA ASP A 42 -17.34 -27.91 -10.47
C ASP A 42 -15.80 -27.91 -10.43
N ARG A 43 -15.17 -26.74 -10.47
CA ARG A 43 -13.70 -26.56 -10.56
C ARG A 43 -13.22 -25.37 -9.71
N PRO A 44 -13.19 -25.49 -8.38
CA PRO A 44 -12.77 -24.41 -7.48
C PRO A 44 -11.37 -23.82 -7.78
N ASN A 45 -10.47 -24.64 -8.33
CA ASN A 45 -9.12 -24.20 -8.71
C ASN A 45 -9.07 -23.13 -9.81
N LEU A 46 -10.17 -22.89 -10.55
CA LEU A 46 -10.22 -21.79 -11.52
C LEU A 46 -10.24 -20.42 -10.85
N VAL A 47 -10.71 -20.32 -9.62
CA VAL A 47 -10.67 -19.07 -8.84
C VAL A 47 -9.23 -18.65 -8.50
N THR A 48 -8.29 -19.59 -8.45
CA THR A 48 -6.87 -19.29 -8.18
C THR A 48 -6.30 -18.27 -9.16
N ALA A 49 -6.69 -18.34 -10.44
CA ALA A 49 -6.23 -17.38 -11.44
C ALA A 49 -6.73 -15.96 -11.16
N GLU A 50 -7.98 -15.81 -10.69
CA GLU A 50 -8.55 -14.49 -10.32
C GLU A 50 -7.89 -13.94 -9.05
N VAL A 51 -7.58 -14.78 -8.07
CA VAL A 51 -6.85 -14.40 -6.86
C VAL A 51 -5.43 -13.95 -7.19
N ASN A 52 -4.73 -14.67 -8.06
CA ASN A 52 -3.39 -14.27 -8.52
C ASN A 52 -3.44 -12.96 -9.33
N ALA A 53 -4.48 -12.79 -10.17
CA ALA A 53 -4.69 -11.56 -10.92
C ALA A 53 -4.99 -10.38 -9.98
N MET A 54 -5.71 -10.59 -8.87
CA MET A 54 -5.92 -9.59 -7.82
C MET A 54 -4.59 -9.18 -7.21
N ALA A 55 -3.76 -10.11 -6.75
CA ALA A 55 -2.44 -9.80 -6.18
C ALA A 55 -1.54 -9.04 -7.17
N ALA A 56 -1.56 -9.41 -8.46
CA ALA A 56 -0.79 -8.74 -9.50
C ALA A 56 -1.18 -7.26 -9.72
N LYS A 57 -2.42 -6.85 -9.37
CA LYS A 57 -2.84 -5.45 -9.45
C LYS A 57 -2.06 -4.51 -8.52
N LEU A 58 -1.49 -5.03 -7.45
CA LEU A 58 -0.66 -4.23 -6.53
C LEU A 58 0.64 -3.73 -7.18
N ASN A 59 1.10 -4.37 -8.25
CA ASN A 59 2.31 -4.02 -9.01
C ASN A 59 2.00 -3.76 -10.50
N ALA A 60 0.82 -3.21 -10.82
CA ALA A 60 0.42 -2.98 -12.19
C ALA A 60 1.17 -1.80 -12.81
N TYR A 61 1.72 -2.00 -14.01
CA TYR A 61 2.13 -0.94 -14.93
C TYR A 61 0.99 -0.60 -15.91
N GLY A 62 0.96 0.63 -16.41
CA GLY A 62 -0.06 1.04 -17.38
C GLY A 62 -1.42 1.37 -16.76
N THR A 63 -1.44 1.77 -15.48
CA THR A 63 -2.65 2.23 -14.81
C THR A 63 -3.12 3.58 -15.35
N ILE A 64 -2.18 4.48 -15.65
CA ILE A 64 -2.39 5.80 -16.26
C ILE A 64 -1.52 6.04 -17.49
N SER A 65 -0.51 5.20 -17.74
CA SER A 65 0.30 5.22 -18.96
C SER A 65 -0.48 4.57 -20.12
N ASP A 66 -0.33 5.13 -21.32
CA ASP A 66 -0.91 4.64 -22.57
C ASP A 66 0.11 4.71 -23.71
N ASP A 67 -0.33 4.42 -24.95
CA ASP A 67 0.53 4.48 -26.15
C ASP A 67 1.09 5.88 -26.44
N ALA A 68 0.47 6.93 -25.93
CA ALA A 68 0.84 8.32 -26.19
C ALA A 68 1.68 8.93 -25.05
N THR A 69 1.45 8.47 -23.81
CA THR A 69 2.05 9.07 -22.60
C THR A 69 2.54 8.00 -21.64
N THR A 70 3.82 8.07 -21.29
CA THR A 70 4.44 7.18 -20.30
C THR A 70 4.73 7.95 -19.02
N TYR A 71 4.18 7.46 -17.91
CA TYR A 71 4.43 8.01 -16.57
C TYR A 71 5.39 7.10 -15.81
N HIS A 72 6.55 7.62 -15.42
CA HIS A 72 7.58 6.80 -14.77
C HIS A 72 7.32 6.57 -13.26
N ASN A 73 6.27 7.13 -12.73
CA ASN A 73 5.70 6.80 -11.42
C ASN A 73 4.50 5.84 -11.49
N ASP A 74 4.24 5.21 -12.65
CA ASP A 74 3.12 4.27 -12.85
C ASP A 74 3.56 2.81 -12.64
N TYR A 75 3.75 2.43 -11.37
CA TYR A 75 4.15 1.05 -10.99
C TYR A 75 3.41 0.55 -9.73
N GLY A 76 2.12 0.86 -9.63
CA GLY A 76 1.23 0.31 -8.62
C GLY A 76 1.43 0.85 -7.21
N VAL A 77 1.14 0.02 -6.19
CA VAL A 77 1.20 0.41 -4.78
C VAL A 77 2.57 0.93 -4.34
N PRO A 78 3.72 0.39 -4.78
CA PRO A 78 5.01 0.99 -4.43
C PRO A 78 5.15 2.44 -4.89
N ALA A 79 4.55 2.82 -6.03
CA ALA A 79 4.52 4.21 -6.49
C ALA A 79 3.63 5.10 -5.60
N VAL A 80 2.47 4.59 -5.20
CA VAL A 80 1.60 5.29 -4.25
C VAL A 80 2.32 5.51 -2.92
N SER A 81 3.02 4.49 -2.41
CA SER A 81 3.84 4.60 -1.19
C SER A 81 4.89 5.70 -1.31
N MET A 82 5.57 5.81 -2.46
CA MET A 82 6.55 6.86 -2.73
C MET A 82 5.90 8.27 -2.79
N ALA A 83 4.69 8.39 -3.34
CA ALA A 83 3.95 9.65 -3.36
C ALA A 83 3.58 10.09 -1.93
N LEU A 84 3.08 9.16 -1.10
CA LEU A 84 2.73 9.42 0.31
C LEU A 84 3.96 9.76 1.16
N GLU A 85 5.07 9.06 0.95
CA GLU A 85 6.33 9.35 1.63
C GLU A 85 6.87 10.73 1.25
N SER A 86 6.82 11.08 -0.04
CA SER A 86 7.21 12.40 -0.56
C SER A 86 6.31 13.52 -0.02
N GLY A 87 5.04 13.24 0.25
CA GLY A 87 4.10 14.14 0.92
C GLY A 87 4.38 14.31 2.42
N GLY A 88 5.20 13.48 3.03
CA GLY A 88 5.62 13.57 4.44
C GLY A 88 6.71 14.62 4.68
N GLN A 89 7.48 14.39 5.75
CA GLN A 89 8.55 15.31 6.16
C GLN A 89 9.93 14.66 6.29
N ASP A 90 10.05 13.35 6.05
CA ASP A 90 11.27 12.60 6.37
C ASP A 90 12.10 12.21 5.13
N LEU A 91 11.49 12.19 3.92
CA LEU A 91 12.16 11.87 2.68
C LEU A 91 12.44 13.13 1.86
N VAL A 92 13.71 13.45 1.69
CA VAL A 92 14.21 14.57 0.88
C VAL A 92 14.58 14.09 -0.52
N ALA A 93 14.11 14.78 -1.52
CA ALA A 93 14.33 14.43 -2.91
C ALA A 93 14.58 15.67 -3.79
N LEU A 94 15.13 15.43 -4.98
CA LEU A 94 15.34 16.41 -6.04
C LEU A 94 14.02 17.13 -6.41
N VAL A 95 14.10 18.39 -6.78
CA VAL A 95 12.94 19.23 -7.17
C VAL A 95 12.83 19.45 -8.68
N THR A 96 13.43 18.59 -9.49
CA THR A 96 13.38 18.64 -10.96
C THR A 96 12.43 17.60 -11.55
N GLY A 97 12.17 17.66 -12.85
CA GLY A 97 11.35 16.67 -13.57
C GLY A 97 11.89 15.23 -13.56
N TYR A 98 13.12 15.00 -13.12
CA TYR A 98 13.64 13.66 -12.89
C TYR A 98 13.15 13.02 -11.58
N ASN A 99 12.61 13.81 -10.65
CA ASN A 99 11.85 13.29 -9.52
C ASN A 99 10.35 13.23 -9.89
N TRP A 100 9.90 12.08 -10.33
CA TRP A 100 8.51 11.82 -10.71
C TRP A 100 7.50 11.97 -9.56
N PHE A 101 7.98 12.13 -8.32
CA PHE A 101 7.20 12.42 -7.11
C PHE A 101 7.35 13.87 -6.64
N ASN A 102 7.91 14.75 -7.47
CA ASN A 102 8.08 16.16 -7.12
C ASN A 102 6.74 16.86 -6.88
N THR A 103 5.69 16.48 -7.61
CA THR A 103 4.33 17.00 -7.42
C THR A 103 3.75 16.65 -6.06
N SER A 104 4.03 15.45 -5.54
CA SER A 104 3.66 15.04 -4.18
C SER A 104 4.51 15.76 -3.14
N GLN A 105 5.81 15.94 -3.40
CA GLN A 105 6.71 16.66 -2.52
C GLN A 105 6.32 18.13 -2.33
N ASN A 106 5.88 18.81 -3.39
CA ASN A 106 5.48 20.22 -3.34
C ASN A 106 3.96 20.41 -3.20
N TYR A 107 3.17 19.34 -3.10
CA TYR A 107 1.71 19.33 -2.98
C TYR A 107 0.95 19.88 -4.21
N SER A 108 1.58 20.01 -5.38
CA SER A 108 0.88 20.46 -6.59
C SER A 108 -0.03 19.37 -7.19
N ASP A 109 0.07 18.14 -6.73
CA ASP A 109 -0.80 17.02 -7.11
C ASP A 109 -2.14 16.97 -6.34
N ARG A 110 -2.43 17.94 -5.49
CA ARG A 110 -3.70 18.04 -4.72
C ARG A 110 -4.80 18.74 -5.54
N VAL A 111 -4.83 18.50 -6.84
CA VAL A 111 -5.83 19.00 -7.80
C VAL A 111 -6.47 17.83 -8.53
N CYS A 112 -7.76 17.91 -8.84
CA CYS A 112 -8.54 16.77 -9.36
C CYS A 112 -8.12 16.29 -10.76
N ASP A 113 -7.37 17.08 -11.52
CA ASP A 113 -6.81 16.74 -12.84
C ASP A 113 -5.34 16.27 -12.77
N SER A 114 -4.82 15.97 -11.57
CA SER A 114 -3.47 15.47 -11.39
C SER A 114 -3.34 14.01 -11.81
N SER A 115 -2.32 13.69 -12.62
CA SER A 115 -1.99 12.29 -12.96
C SER A 115 -1.59 11.46 -11.75
N THR A 116 -0.98 12.06 -10.71
CA THR A 116 -0.65 11.35 -9.46
C THR A 116 -1.91 11.01 -8.69
N ASP A 117 -2.88 11.91 -8.62
CA ASP A 117 -4.17 11.65 -7.97
C ASP A 117 -4.95 10.54 -8.71
N GLU A 118 -5.00 10.62 -10.04
CA GLU A 118 -5.58 9.59 -10.88
C GLU A 118 -4.91 8.22 -10.68
N LEU A 119 -3.57 8.18 -10.60
CA LEU A 119 -2.81 6.95 -10.32
C LEU A 119 -3.22 6.33 -8.99
N ILE A 120 -3.26 7.14 -7.92
CA ILE A 120 -3.62 6.68 -6.58
C ILE A 120 -5.04 6.08 -6.59
N TRP A 121 -6.00 6.80 -7.14
CA TRP A 121 -7.39 6.37 -7.25
C TRP A 121 -7.52 5.06 -8.02
N LYS A 122 -7.01 5.03 -9.23
CA LYS A 122 -7.09 3.85 -10.10
C LYS A 122 -6.35 2.64 -9.55
N THR A 123 -5.22 2.83 -8.87
CA THR A 123 -4.48 1.73 -8.25
C THR A 123 -5.36 0.98 -7.26
N PHE A 124 -5.97 1.66 -6.31
CA PHE A 124 -6.80 1.01 -5.30
C PHE A 124 -8.15 0.55 -5.83
N TYR A 125 -8.85 1.34 -6.66
CA TYR A 125 -10.14 0.91 -7.19
C TYR A 125 -10.03 -0.23 -8.22
N ASN A 126 -8.94 -0.34 -8.98
CA ASN A 126 -8.68 -1.50 -9.85
C ASN A 126 -8.38 -2.77 -9.04
N HIS A 127 -7.64 -2.66 -7.94
CA HIS A 127 -7.41 -3.79 -7.02
C HIS A 127 -8.70 -4.20 -6.32
N LEU A 128 -9.47 -3.24 -5.81
CA LEU A 128 -10.80 -3.44 -5.22
C LEU A 128 -11.78 -4.10 -6.21
N LYS A 129 -11.77 -3.69 -7.47
CA LYS A 129 -12.57 -4.32 -8.53
C LYS A 129 -12.18 -5.79 -8.71
N ALA A 130 -10.88 -6.10 -8.70
CA ALA A 130 -10.43 -7.49 -8.77
C ALA A 130 -10.87 -8.30 -7.54
N ALA A 131 -10.81 -7.73 -6.34
CA ALA A 131 -11.32 -8.35 -5.13
C ALA A 131 -12.84 -8.61 -5.22
N ASN A 132 -13.62 -7.63 -5.68
CA ASN A 132 -15.06 -7.80 -5.92
C ASN A 132 -15.35 -8.87 -6.97
N SER A 133 -14.52 -9.00 -8.02
CA SER A 133 -14.65 -10.09 -8.99
C SER A 133 -14.51 -11.46 -8.34
N VAL A 134 -13.50 -11.67 -7.50
CA VAL A 134 -13.35 -12.92 -6.72
C VAL A 134 -14.57 -13.15 -5.82
N LEU A 135 -15.04 -12.11 -5.11
CA LEU A 135 -16.19 -12.21 -4.20
C LEU A 135 -17.50 -12.56 -4.93
N SER A 136 -17.69 -12.05 -6.15
CA SER A 136 -18.88 -12.35 -6.96
C SER A 136 -18.94 -13.81 -7.45
N LEU A 137 -17.78 -14.47 -7.57
CA LEU A 137 -17.66 -15.84 -8.04
C LEU A 137 -17.85 -16.89 -6.95
N ILE A 138 -17.76 -16.52 -5.67
CA ILE A 138 -17.74 -17.45 -4.55
C ILE A 138 -19.00 -17.27 -3.71
N ASP A 139 -19.84 -18.32 -3.65
CA ASP A 139 -21.00 -18.35 -2.75
C ASP A 139 -20.53 -18.07 -1.30
N PRO A 140 -21.09 -17.04 -0.62
CA PRO A 140 -20.78 -16.77 0.79
C PRO A 140 -21.01 -17.95 1.74
N ALA A 141 -21.89 -18.88 1.37
CA ALA A 141 -22.21 -20.09 2.14
C ALA A 141 -21.36 -21.30 1.73
N THR A 142 -20.31 -21.12 0.92
CA THR A 142 -19.44 -22.23 0.46
C THR A 142 -18.83 -22.98 1.66
N GLU A 143 -18.82 -24.32 1.58
CA GLU A 143 -18.12 -25.17 2.53
C GLU A 143 -16.77 -25.67 2.01
N ASP A 144 -16.40 -25.34 0.76
CA ASP A 144 -15.10 -25.70 0.19
C ASP A 144 -13.97 -24.90 0.86
N ALA A 145 -12.96 -25.60 1.36
CA ALA A 145 -11.89 -24.98 2.14
C ALA A 145 -11.05 -24.00 1.32
N SER A 146 -10.80 -24.28 0.03
CA SER A 146 -10.02 -23.41 -0.84
C SER A 146 -10.81 -22.15 -1.20
N LEU A 147 -12.09 -22.29 -1.49
CA LEU A 147 -12.97 -21.14 -1.78
C LEU A 147 -13.15 -20.24 -0.54
N LYS A 148 -13.21 -20.82 0.68
CA LYS A 148 -13.20 -20.04 1.93
C LYS A 148 -11.95 -19.19 2.05
N ILE A 149 -10.77 -19.76 1.77
CA ILE A 149 -9.49 -19.04 1.78
C ILE A 149 -9.51 -17.92 0.74
N TYR A 150 -9.87 -18.19 -0.51
CA TYR A 150 -9.91 -17.20 -1.58
C TYR A 150 -10.88 -16.06 -1.28
N ARG A 151 -12.05 -16.37 -0.72
CA ARG A 151 -13.01 -15.36 -0.27
C ARG A 151 -12.45 -14.50 0.87
N GLY A 152 -11.78 -15.12 1.84
CA GLY A 152 -11.11 -14.42 2.93
C GLY A 152 -10.04 -13.46 2.45
N GLN A 153 -9.22 -13.88 1.49
CA GLN A 153 -8.19 -13.04 0.85
C GLN A 153 -8.82 -11.84 0.12
N ALA A 154 -9.88 -12.04 -0.65
CA ALA A 154 -10.54 -10.97 -1.38
C ALA A 154 -11.23 -9.95 -0.44
N LEU A 155 -11.83 -10.39 0.66
CA LEU A 155 -12.38 -9.50 1.69
C LEU A 155 -11.27 -8.66 2.34
N ALA A 156 -10.13 -9.29 2.69
CA ALA A 156 -8.99 -8.59 3.29
C ALA A 156 -8.34 -7.60 2.30
N ALA A 157 -8.26 -7.94 1.01
CA ALA A 157 -7.79 -7.08 -0.06
C ALA A 157 -8.68 -5.83 -0.20
N ARG A 158 -10.00 -6.01 -0.26
CA ARG A 158 -10.95 -4.88 -0.32
C ARG A 158 -10.85 -3.98 0.91
N ALA A 159 -10.70 -4.56 2.08
CA ALA A 159 -10.50 -3.80 3.32
C ALA A 159 -9.19 -2.98 3.30
N TYR A 160 -8.10 -3.54 2.75
CA TYR A 160 -6.84 -2.84 2.56
C TYR A 160 -6.99 -1.63 1.63
N ASP A 161 -7.70 -1.79 0.52
CA ASP A 161 -7.94 -0.69 -0.42
C ASP A 161 -8.70 0.45 0.24
N TYR A 162 -9.81 0.15 0.93
CA TYR A 162 -10.57 1.17 1.65
C TYR A 162 -9.79 1.82 2.79
N LEU A 163 -8.93 1.05 3.47
CA LEU A 163 -8.11 1.58 4.56
C LEU A 163 -7.08 2.62 4.04
N ASN A 164 -6.56 2.43 2.82
CA ASN A 164 -5.71 3.42 2.17
C ASN A 164 -6.54 4.60 1.64
N LEU A 165 -7.58 4.33 0.86
CA LEU A 165 -8.42 5.35 0.25
C LEU A 165 -9.00 6.34 1.28
N VAL A 166 -9.53 5.84 2.41
CA VAL A 166 -10.12 6.72 3.42
C VAL A 166 -9.11 7.67 4.04
N GLN A 167 -7.85 7.25 4.22
CA GLN A 167 -6.78 8.09 4.78
C GLN A 167 -6.20 9.08 3.77
N ILE A 168 -6.28 8.78 2.48
CA ILE A 168 -5.77 9.64 1.41
C ILE A 168 -6.77 10.76 1.09
N TYR A 169 -8.07 10.43 1.06
CA TYR A 169 -9.14 11.32 0.60
C TYR A 169 -9.93 11.96 1.74
N GLN A 170 -9.60 11.66 2.99
CA GLN A 170 -10.16 12.35 4.16
C GLN A 170 -9.17 12.34 5.34
N PHE A 171 -9.36 13.22 6.31
CA PHE A 171 -8.62 13.23 7.56
C PHE A 171 -8.92 11.98 8.40
N THR A 172 -8.07 11.76 9.43
CA THR A 172 -8.17 10.58 10.31
C THR A 172 -9.58 10.38 10.87
N TYR A 173 -9.92 9.13 11.19
CA TYR A 173 -11.24 8.76 11.72
C TYR A 173 -11.67 9.61 12.91
N ALA A 174 -10.81 9.76 13.92
CA ALA A 174 -11.16 10.44 15.18
C ALA A 174 -11.47 11.93 14.96
N GLY A 175 -12.76 12.28 15.06
CA GLY A 175 -13.31 13.61 14.89
C GLY A 175 -13.80 13.93 13.48
N HIS A 176 -13.71 12.96 12.54
CA HIS A 176 -14.18 13.14 11.14
C HIS A 176 -15.14 12.02 10.71
N GLU A 177 -15.77 11.30 11.65
CA GLU A 177 -16.60 10.13 11.41
C GLU A 177 -17.73 10.42 10.40
N ASN A 178 -18.27 11.65 10.45
CA ASN A 178 -19.35 12.09 9.56
C ASN A 178 -18.89 12.83 8.30
N ALA A 179 -17.57 13.04 8.13
CA ALA A 179 -17.04 13.68 6.93
C ALA A 179 -17.14 12.73 5.72
N LEU A 180 -17.34 13.28 4.51
CA LEU A 180 -17.40 12.50 3.28
C LEU A 180 -16.00 11.99 2.91
N ALA A 181 -15.88 10.69 2.71
CA ALA A 181 -14.64 10.02 2.32
C ALA A 181 -14.66 9.60 0.84
N VAL A 182 -14.95 8.33 0.55
CA VAL A 182 -14.93 7.75 -0.80
C VAL A 182 -16.19 6.93 -1.06
N PRO A 183 -16.61 6.70 -2.31
CA PRO A 183 -17.72 5.80 -2.61
C PRO A 183 -17.39 4.36 -2.23
N ILE A 184 -18.38 3.66 -1.68
CA ILE A 184 -18.27 2.23 -1.39
C ILE A 184 -18.81 1.46 -2.58
N VAL A 185 -17.98 0.55 -3.14
CA VAL A 185 -18.32 -0.35 -4.25
C VAL A 185 -18.16 -1.79 -3.78
N THR A 186 -19.19 -2.60 -3.92
CA THR A 186 -19.18 -4.01 -3.53
C THR A 186 -19.59 -4.90 -4.70
N GLU A 187 -19.33 -6.19 -4.58
CA GLU A 187 -19.71 -7.23 -5.56
C GLU A 187 -21.22 -7.36 -5.79
N LYS A 188 -22.04 -6.71 -4.97
CA LYS A 188 -23.51 -6.78 -5.03
C LYS A 188 -24.15 -5.64 -5.79
N MET A 189 -23.35 -4.61 -6.14
CA MET A 189 -23.86 -3.42 -6.81
C MET A 189 -24.00 -3.66 -8.31
N SER A 190 -25.12 -3.19 -8.88
CA SER A 190 -25.32 -3.10 -10.31
C SER A 190 -24.50 -1.95 -10.93
N ASP A 191 -24.30 -2.01 -12.25
CA ASP A 191 -23.62 -0.94 -13.00
C ASP A 191 -24.32 0.42 -12.82
N GLU A 192 -25.66 0.45 -12.73
CA GLU A 192 -26.43 1.68 -12.51
C GLU A 192 -26.16 2.28 -11.12
N GLU A 193 -26.09 1.43 -10.08
CA GLU A 193 -25.75 1.86 -8.72
C GLU A 193 -24.32 2.38 -8.66
N MET A 194 -23.37 1.76 -9.35
CA MET A 194 -21.98 2.23 -9.39
C MET A 194 -21.83 3.58 -10.11
N GLN A 195 -22.60 3.82 -11.18
CA GLN A 195 -22.60 5.08 -11.94
C GLN A 195 -23.25 6.25 -11.20
N ASN A 196 -24.00 5.99 -10.13
CA ASN A 196 -24.61 7.02 -9.28
C ASN A 196 -24.35 6.72 -7.81
N ASN A 197 -23.07 6.66 -7.43
CA ASN A 197 -22.61 6.24 -6.12
C ASN A 197 -21.96 7.42 -5.38
N PRO A 198 -22.68 8.08 -4.46
CA PRO A 198 -22.12 9.21 -3.72
C PRO A 198 -21.00 8.78 -2.76
N ARG A 199 -20.21 9.74 -2.31
CA ARG A 199 -19.21 9.53 -1.26
C ARG A 199 -19.88 9.05 0.02
N ALA A 200 -19.38 7.95 0.58
CA ALA A 200 -19.76 7.49 1.91
C ALA A 200 -19.06 8.32 2.99
N THR A 201 -19.58 8.32 4.21
CA THR A 201 -18.88 8.92 5.35
C THR A 201 -17.68 8.06 5.78
N VAL A 202 -16.74 8.68 6.48
CA VAL A 202 -15.59 7.98 7.11
C VAL A 202 -16.10 6.80 7.94
N GLN A 203 -17.13 7.01 8.78
CA GLN A 203 -17.72 5.92 9.57
C GLN A 203 -18.21 4.75 8.72
N GLN A 204 -18.95 5.03 7.63
CA GLN A 204 -19.45 3.98 6.75
C GLN A 204 -18.34 3.19 6.08
N VAL A 205 -17.24 3.87 5.67
CA VAL A 205 -16.07 3.19 5.08
C VAL A 205 -15.39 2.30 6.13
N TYR A 206 -15.21 2.77 7.38
CA TYR A 206 -14.67 1.94 8.45
C TYR A 206 -15.58 0.79 8.85
N ASP A 207 -16.91 0.96 8.80
CA ASP A 207 -17.86 -0.13 9.02
C ASP A 207 -17.69 -1.23 7.95
N GLN A 208 -17.48 -0.85 6.67
CA GLN A 208 -17.18 -1.80 5.59
C GLN A 208 -15.84 -2.50 5.82
N ILE A 209 -14.77 -1.75 6.13
CA ILE A 209 -13.44 -2.29 6.45
C ILE A 209 -13.54 -3.33 7.57
N MET A 210 -14.19 -3.00 8.67
CA MET A 210 -14.30 -3.89 9.83
C MET A 210 -15.19 -5.10 9.55
N SER A 211 -16.24 -4.94 8.76
CA SER A 211 -17.08 -6.05 8.30
C SER A 211 -16.26 -7.05 7.47
N ASP A 212 -15.48 -6.56 6.52
CA ASP A 212 -14.64 -7.39 5.66
C ASP A 212 -13.54 -8.10 6.45
N LEU A 213 -12.82 -7.37 7.31
CA LEU A 213 -11.74 -7.95 8.12
C LEU A 213 -12.22 -8.96 9.16
N ASN A 214 -13.40 -8.77 9.74
CA ASN A 214 -13.97 -9.74 10.67
C ASN A 214 -14.34 -11.05 9.95
N GLN A 215 -14.97 -10.97 8.79
CA GLN A 215 -15.27 -12.15 7.98
C GLN A 215 -13.97 -12.82 7.46
N ALA A 216 -12.99 -12.03 7.00
CA ALA A 216 -11.71 -12.56 6.56
C ALA A 216 -10.97 -13.30 7.68
N ALA A 217 -10.99 -12.77 8.92
CA ALA A 217 -10.38 -13.41 10.09
C ALA A 217 -10.99 -14.78 10.43
N GLU A 218 -12.30 -14.95 10.19
CA GLU A 218 -12.98 -16.24 10.36
C GLU A 218 -12.61 -17.23 9.25
N LEU A 219 -12.59 -16.75 7.98
CA LEU A 219 -12.34 -17.57 6.80
C LEU A 219 -10.86 -18.00 6.68
N LEU A 220 -9.93 -17.18 7.12
CA LEU A 220 -8.49 -17.41 7.06
C LEU A 220 -7.91 -17.95 8.38
N ALA A 221 -8.76 -18.34 9.34
CA ALA A 221 -8.30 -18.89 10.61
C ALA A 221 -7.40 -20.12 10.40
N GLY A 222 -6.14 -20.01 10.85
CA GLY A 222 -5.12 -21.06 10.69
C GLY A 222 -4.50 -21.15 9.29
N PHE A 223 -4.85 -20.28 8.35
CA PHE A 223 -4.17 -20.21 7.06
C PHE A 223 -2.89 -19.39 7.18
N ASP A 224 -1.76 -19.97 6.74
CA ASP A 224 -0.43 -19.37 6.68
C ASP A 224 0.00 -19.32 5.20
N ASN A 225 0.43 -18.16 4.71
CA ASN A 225 0.89 -17.96 3.35
C ASN A 225 2.29 -18.59 3.07
N GLY A 226 3.03 -18.95 4.10
CA GLY A 226 4.36 -19.53 3.99
C GLY A 226 5.34 -18.61 3.24
N ALA A 227 5.83 -19.07 2.09
CA ALA A 227 6.71 -18.30 1.21
C ALA A 227 5.97 -17.40 0.21
N ASN A 228 4.64 -17.52 0.07
CA ASN A 228 3.84 -16.75 -0.88
C ASN A 228 3.37 -15.46 -0.22
N LYS A 229 4.31 -14.54 0.01
CA LYS A 229 4.07 -13.29 0.76
C LYS A 229 3.19 -12.26 0.02
N ASP A 230 2.77 -12.55 -1.20
CA ASP A 230 1.73 -11.83 -1.94
C ASP A 230 0.30 -12.25 -1.54
N GLN A 231 0.15 -13.34 -0.80
CA GLN A 231 -1.14 -13.82 -0.29
C GLN A 231 -1.44 -13.28 1.11
N LEU A 232 -2.71 -12.89 1.31
CA LEU A 232 -3.18 -12.46 2.63
C LEU A 232 -3.54 -13.68 3.47
N ASP A 233 -2.91 -13.80 4.62
CA ASP A 233 -3.13 -14.88 5.59
C ASP A 233 -3.74 -14.36 6.90
N GLU A 234 -3.87 -15.23 7.91
CA GLU A 234 -4.41 -14.87 9.21
C GLU A 234 -3.62 -13.73 9.85
N ALA A 235 -2.29 -13.73 9.80
CA ALA A 235 -1.45 -12.71 10.41
C ALA A 235 -1.63 -11.35 9.72
N VAL A 236 -1.71 -11.34 8.39
CA VAL A 236 -1.97 -10.12 7.60
C VAL A 236 -3.33 -9.52 7.93
N VAL A 237 -4.39 -10.33 8.03
CA VAL A 237 -5.73 -9.85 8.40
C VAL A 237 -5.73 -9.20 9.77
N TYR A 238 -5.08 -9.80 10.77
CA TYR A 238 -4.97 -9.18 12.09
C TYR A 238 -4.11 -7.91 12.06
N GLY A 239 -3.07 -7.85 11.23
CA GLY A 239 -2.28 -6.65 11.01
C GLY A 239 -3.10 -5.50 10.41
N LEU A 240 -3.90 -5.76 9.37
CA LEU A 240 -4.83 -4.79 8.79
C LEU A 240 -5.87 -4.32 9.81
N ARG A 241 -6.40 -5.25 10.62
CA ARG A 241 -7.37 -4.92 11.66
C ARG A 241 -6.74 -4.12 12.81
N ALA A 242 -5.47 -4.38 13.13
CA ALA A 242 -4.70 -3.57 14.08
C ALA A 242 -4.50 -2.14 13.57
N ARG A 243 -4.16 -1.94 12.29
CA ARG A 243 -4.10 -0.62 11.64
C ARG A 243 -5.45 0.11 11.73
N ALA A 244 -6.54 -0.55 11.36
CA ALA A 244 -7.89 0.02 11.42
C ALA A 244 -8.29 0.41 12.86
N ASN A 245 -8.08 -0.48 13.83
CA ASN A 245 -8.38 -0.23 15.23
C ASN A 245 -7.50 0.89 15.83
N LEU A 246 -6.24 1.00 15.42
CA LEU A 246 -5.34 2.11 15.80
C LEU A 246 -5.90 3.46 15.34
N LEU A 247 -6.33 3.55 14.07
CA LEU A 247 -6.93 4.75 13.47
C LEU A 247 -8.26 5.13 14.12
N MET A 248 -9.07 4.14 14.49
CA MET A 248 -10.32 4.34 15.24
C MET A 248 -10.10 4.61 16.72
N GLN A 249 -8.86 4.60 17.21
CA GLN A 249 -8.50 4.73 18.63
C GLN A 249 -9.13 3.64 19.52
N LYS A 250 -9.42 2.47 18.95
CA LYS A 250 -9.85 1.27 19.67
C LYS A 250 -8.62 0.54 20.22
N TRP A 251 -7.94 1.21 21.14
CA TRP A 251 -6.59 0.86 21.59
C TRP A 251 -6.44 -0.60 22.04
N ALA A 252 -7.37 -1.08 22.88
CA ALA A 252 -7.30 -2.46 23.39
C ALA A 252 -7.42 -3.51 22.28
N ASP A 253 -8.28 -3.26 21.28
CA ASP A 253 -8.44 -4.13 20.12
C ASP A 253 -7.23 -4.04 19.21
N ALA A 254 -6.67 -2.84 18.99
CA ALA A 254 -5.46 -2.65 18.21
C ALA A 254 -4.27 -3.42 18.80
N ALA A 255 -4.06 -3.35 20.14
CA ALA A 255 -2.99 -4.10 20.80
C ALA A 255 -3.16 -5.62 20.67
N LYS A 256 -4.40 -6.11 20.84
CA LYS A 256 -4.71 -7.55 20.71
C LYS A 256 -4.52 -8.06 19.28
N ASP A 257 -4.95 -7.31 18.29
CA ASP A 257 -4.80 -7.69 16.89
C ASP A 257 -3.33 -7.63 16.45
N ALA A 258 -2.59 -6.61 16.87
CA ALA A 258 -1.15 -6.51 16.63
C ALA A 258 -0.39 -7.70 17.26
N GLU A 259 -0.74 -8.14 18.48
CA GLU A 259 -0.18 -9.33 19.11
C GLU A 259 -0.38 -10.59 18.26
N ARG A 260 -1.56 -10.75 17.65
CA ARG A 260 -1.85 -11.89 16.76
C ARG A 260 -1.05 -11.81 15.46
N ALA A 261 -0.92 -10.63 14.89
CA ALA A 261 -0.12 -10.41 13.69
C ALA A 261 1.36 -10.68 13.92
N ILE A 262 1.91 -10.31 15.08
CA ILE A 262 3.30 -10.58 15.48
C ILE A 262 3.62 -12.07 15.44
N ALA A 263 2.65 -12.94 15.74
CA ALA A 263 2.86 -14.39 15.70
C ALA A 263 3.19 -14.94 14.30
N GLY A 264 2.91 -14.19 13.21
CA GLY A 264 3.18 -14.58 11.82
C GLY A 264 4.61 -14.31 11.34
N GLY A 265 5.48 -13.69 12.16
CA GLY A 265 6.83 -13.36 11.72
C GLY A 265 7.79 -13.08 12.87
N THR A 266 9.03 -12.76 12.52
CA THR A 266 10.08 -12.37 13.48
C THR A 266 10.79 -11.13 12.93
N PRO A 267 11.03 -10.09 13.73
CA PRO A 267 11.77 -8.92 13.27
C PRO A 267 13.14 -9.29 12.70
N GLN A 268 13.60 -8.59 11.67
CA GLN A 268 14.96 -8.74 11.19
C GLN A 268 15.95 -8.47 12.33
N SER A 269 16.89 -9.39 12.49
CA SER A 269 17.95 -9.29 13.50
C SER A 269 18.85 -8.09 13.24
N LEU A 270 19.59 -7.67 14.28
CA LEU A 270 20.58 -6.60 14.16
C LEU A 270 21.61 -6.89 13.05
N ALA A 271 21.99 -8.15 12.84
CA ALA A 271 22.92 -8.53 11.78
C ALA A 271 22.31 -8.36 10.38
N GLU A 272 21.04 -8.74 10.19
CA GLU A 272 20.35 -8.60 8.90
C GLU A 272 20.17 -7.13 8.51
N VAL A 273 19.85 -6.26 9.47
CA VAL A 273 19.66 -4.82 9.21
C VAL A 273 20.96 -4.02 9.23
N SER A 274 22.10 -4.67 9.49
CA SER A 274 23.45 -4.09 9.38
C SER A 274 24.04 -4.17 7.96
N THR A 275 23.23 -4.54 6.98
CA THR A 275 23.54 -4.48 5.54
C THR A 275 22.35 -3.85 4.82
N PRO A 276 22.53 -3.27 3.61
CA PRO A 276 21.40 -2.83 2.80
C PRO A 276 20.45 -4.00 2.52
N THR A 277 19.18 -3.87 2.96
CA THR A 277 18.20 -4.96 2.94
C THR A 277 16.82 -4.46 2.51
N PHE A 278 15.70 -5.00 2.99
CA PHE A 278 14.32 -4.63 2.64
C PHE A 278 14.00 -4.72 1.14
N ASN A 279 14.58 -5.72 0.47
CA ASN A 279 14.51 -5.94 -0.97
C ASN A 279 13.96 -7.31 -1.37
N SER A 280 13.60 -8.16 -0.40
CA SER A 280 13.12 -9.52 -0.65
C SER A 280 12.07 -9.97 0.35
N ALA A 281 10.98 -10.53 -0.15
CA ALA A 281 9.91 -11.15 0.62
C ALA A 281 10.32 -12.46 1.33
N THR A 282 11.56 -12.92 1.13
CA THR A 282 12.12 -14.07 1.87
C THR A 282 12.49 -13.75 3.31
N ALA A 283 12.52 -12.45 3.69
CA ALA A 283 12.76 -12.03 5.06
C ALA A 283 11.61 -12.47 5.98
N ASN A 284 11.95 -13.11 7.11
CA ASN A 284 10.96 -13.61 8.08
C ASN A 284 10.11 -12.50 8.74
N SER A 285 10.52 -11.26 8.62
CA SER A 285 9.78 -10.12 9.14
C SER A 285 8.64 -9.68 8.24
N TRP A 286 8.63 -10.07 6.98
CA TRP A 286 7.56 -9.69 6.07
C TRP A 286 6.35 -10.59 6.28
N LEU A 287 5.26 -9.98 6.69
CA LEU A 287 3.96 -10.65 6.76
C LEU A 287 3.30 -10.63 5.37
N TRP A 288 3.42 -9.51 4.65
CA TRP A 288 2.83 -9.31 3.33
C TRP A 288 3.70 -8.39 2.48
N GLY A 289 3.76 -8.66 1.17
CA GLY A 289 4.56 -7.89 0.24
C GLY A 289 4.12 -8.05 -1.20
N VAL A 290 4.59 -7.17 -2.06
CA VAL A 290 4.50 -7.31 -3.51
C VAL A 290 5.71 -8.11 -3.96
N MET A 291 5.47 -9.34 -4.43
CA MET A 291 6.53 -10.21 -4.97
C MET A 291 6.79 -9.84 -6.44
N ILE A 292 8.03 -9.48 -6.74
CA ILE A 292 8.42 -8.96 -8.06
C ILE A 292 9.43 -9.88 -8.71
N THR A 293 9.12 -10.33 -9.92
CA THR A 293 10.00 -11.18 -10.72
C THR A 293 10.58 -10.42 -11.91
N PRO A 294 11.70 -10.89 -12.49
CA PRO A 294 12.26 -10.27 -13.69
C PRO A 294 11.30 -10.16 -14.87
N ASP A 295 10.27 -11.00 -14.93
CA ASP A 295 9.29 -11.03 -16.03
C ASP A 295 8.13 -10.03 -15.83
N ASN A 296 8.03 -9.36 -14.68
CA ASN A 296 6.99 -8.37 -14.46
C ASN A 296 7.18 -7.13 -15.35
N ASP A 297 6.07 -6.58 -15.86
CA ASP A 297 6.07 -5.42 -16.75
C ASP A 297 6.85 -4.24 -16.19
N VAL A 298 6.70 -3.93 -14.90
CA VAL A 298 7.45 -2.85 -14.22
C VAL A 298 8.96 -3.05 -14.28
N VAL A 299 9.45 -4.29 -14.29
CA VAL A 299 10.88 -4.61 -14.44
C VAL A 299 11.29 -4.51 -15.90
N GLN A 300 10.45 -4.99 -16.83
CA GLN A 300 10.72 -4.96 -18.27
C GLN A 300 10.79 -3.53 -18.82
N THR A 301 10.19 -2.54 -18.17
CA THR A 301 10.38 -1.11 -18.50
C THR A 301 11.81 -0.62 -18.26
N GLY A 302 12.58 -1.31 -17.43
CA GLY A 302 13.92 -0.97 -16.99
C GLY A 302 13.96 0.00 -15.80
N ILE A 303 13.20 1.09 -15.82
CA ILE A 303 13.29 2.18 -14.83
C ILE A 303 11.94 2.59 -14.19
N ILE A 304 10.83 2.03 -14.64
CA ILE A 304 9.50 2.33 -14.05
C ILE A 304 9.22 1.31 -12.94
N ASN A 305 9.95 1.43 -11.83
CA ASN A 305 9.90 0.52 -10.70
C ASN A 305 10.47 1.18 -9.45
N TRP A 306 10.17 0.64 -8.28
CA TRP A 306 10.59 1.25 -7.03
C TRP A 306 12.11 1.30 -6.80
N PRO A 307 12.93 0.27 -7.19
CA PRO A 307 14.37 0.37 -7.00
C PRO A 307 15.00 1.54 -7.76
N SER A 308 14.51 1.82 -8.97
CA SER A 308 14.94 2.98 -9.76
C SER A 308 14.75 4.32 -9.03
N HIS A 309 13.71 4.43 -8.20
CA HIS A 309 13.36 5.69 -7.54
C HIS A 309 13.83 5.80 -6.09
N LEU A 310 14.16 4.69 -5.43
CA LEU A 310 14.48 4.68 -3.99
C LEU A 310 15.79 3.98 -3.64
N CYS A 311 16.16 2.87 -4.31
CA CYS A 311 17.37 2.13 -4.00
C CYS A 311 18.62 2.88 -4.49
N SER A 312 19.53 3.22 -3.57
CA SER A 312 20.76 3.93 -3.90
C SER A 312 21.81 3.08 -4.63
N PHE A 313 21.61 1.78 -4.68
CA PHE A 313 22.59 0.81 -5.16
C PHE A 313 22.19 0.12 -6.47
N THR A 314 21.12 0.58 -7.13
CA THR A 314 20.78 0.09 -8.47
C THR A 314 21.76 0.60 -9.52
N GLY A 315 22.08 -0.25 -10.49
CA GLY A 315 22.87 0.15 -11.67
C GLY A 315 22.03 0.76 -12.79
N ASN A 316 20.70 0.85 -12.63
CA ASN A 316 19.78 1.37 -13.64
C ASN A 316 18.59 2.09 -12.99
N GLY A 317 18.65 3.40 -12.87
CA GLY A 317 17.55 4.12 -12.26
C GLY A 317 17.76 5.62 -12.10
N TYR A 318 16.75 6.28 -11.57
CA TYR A 318 16.75 7.71 -11.28
C TYR A 318 17.67 8.07 -10.10
N THR A 319 17.89 7.14 -9.17
CA THR A 319 18.81 7.36 -8.04
C THR A 319 20.26 7.42 -8.50
N SER A 320 20.72 6.48 -9.30
CA SER A 320 22.12 6.37 -9.73
C SER A 320 22.41 7.04 -11.08
N GLY A 321 21.39 7.26 -11.90
CA GLY A 321 21.54 7.79 -13.26
C GLY A 321 21.36 9.31 -13.40
N VAL A 322 20.96 10.00 -12.35
CA VAL A 322 20.68 11.44 -12.36
C VAL A 322 21.48 12.13 -11.25
N PRO A 323 22.21 13.22 -11.55
CA PRO A 323 22.86 14.01 -10.50
C PRO A 323 21.85 14.43 -9.41
N ASP A 324 22.21 14.26 -8.15
CA ASP A 324 21.35 14.51 -6.97
C ASP A 324 20.05 13.69 -6.95
N GLY A 325 19.95 12.60 -7.74
CA GLY A 325 18.74 11.76 -7.84
C GLY A 325 18.43 10.92 -6.60
N TYR A 326 19.38 10.80 -5.69
CA TYR A 326 19.25 9.99 -4.48
C TYR A 326 18.15 10.52 -3.53
N ARG A 327 17.57 9.59 -2.77
CA ARG A 327 16.67 9.92 -1.65
C ARG A 327 17.48 10.04 -0.37
N LYS A 328 17.29 11.14 0.35
CA LYS A 328 18.02 11.48 1.57
C LYS A 328 17.05 11.54 2.74
N VAL A 329 17.54 11.22 3.93
CA VAL A 329 16.77 11.49 5.14
C VAL A 329 16.77 12.98 5.45
N ASN A 330 15.67 13.48 6.02
CA ASN A 330 15.61 14.81 6.58
C ASN A 330 16.59 14.93 7.78
N THR A 331 17.40 15.98 7.79
CA THR A 331 18.38 16.23 8.85
C THR A 331 17.74 16.30 10.24
N ASP A 332 16.52 16.83 10.36
CA ASP A 332 15.79 16.83 11.64
C ASP A 332 15.55 15.41 12.18
N LEU A 333 15.19 14.45 11.33
CA LEU A 333 15.05 13.05 11.73
C LEU A 333 16.41 12.42 12.02
N TYR A 334 17.41 12.62 11.13
CA TYR A 334 18.74 12.04 11.29
C TYR A 334 19.40 12.42 12.62
N ASP A 335 19.29 13.68 13.01
CA ASP A 335 19.87 14.20 14.28
C ASP A 335 19.18 13.63 15.53
N GLN A 336 17.94 13.14 15.39
CA GLN A 336 17.21 12.50 16.50
C GLN A 336 17.54 11.01 16.67
N ILE A 337 18.23 10.38 15.70
CA ILE A 337 18.63 8.96 15.79
C ILE A 337 19.90 8.85 16.67
N PRO A 338 19.88 8.09 17.78
CA PRO A 338 21.06 7.88 18.60
C PRO A 338 22.19 7.20 17.82
N ASP A 339 23.45 7.51 18.16
CA ASP A 339 24.62 6.87 17.53
C ASP A 339 24.72 5.37 17.83
N THR A 340 24.05 4.89 18.89
CA THR A 340 23.96 3.48 19.28
C THR A 340 22.91 2.71 18.47
N ASP A 341 22.01 3.41 17.77
CA ASP A 341 20.94 2.81 17.01
C ASP A 341 21.42 2.50 15.58
N ILE A 342 21.31 1.21 15.17
CA ILE A 342 21.76 0.78 13.84
C ILE A 342 21.05 1.52 12.69
N ARG A 343 19.83 2.01 12.91
CA ARG A 343 19.05 2.74 11.90
C ARG A 343 19.69 4.08 11.51
N LYS A 344 20.58 4.62 12.33
CA LYS A 344 21.41 5.78 11.94
C LYS A 344 22.31 5.44 10.76
N GLN A 345 22.78 4.19 10.70
CA GLN A 345 23.60 3.69 9.61
C GLN A 345 22.80 3.37 8.33
N TRP A 346 21.45 3.43 8.37
CA TRP A 346 20.62 3.37 7.17
C TRP A 346 20.69 4.64 6.31
N PHE A 347 21.49 5.61 6.76
CA PHE A 347 21.74 6.86 6.06
C PHE A 347 23.23 7.21 6.17
N LEU A 348 23.77 7.79 5.10
CA LEU A 348 25.13 8.30 5.18
C LEU A 348 25.25 9.44 6.20
N SER A 349 26.32 9.41 6.97
CA SER A 349 26.70 10.49 7.87
C SER A 349 27.02 11.79 7.10
N PRO A 350 27.14 12.94 7.79
CA PRO A 350 27.67 14.16 7.19
C PRO A 350 29.05 13.99 6.51
N ASP A 351 29.83 13.00 6.95
CA ASP A 351 31.16 12.67 6.39
C ASP A 351 31.10 11.55 5.33
N ASN A 352 29.92 11.23 4.79
CA ASN A 352 29.68 10.19 3.77
C ASN A 352 30.08 8.78 4.21
N THR A 353 29.87 8.42 5.47
CA THR A 353 30.17 7.09 5.99
C THR A 353 28.90 6.37 6.48
N SER A 354 28.88 5.04 6.32
CA SER A 354 27.92 4.14 6.94
C SER A 354 28.55 2.77 7.08
N SER A 355 28.50 2.20 8.29
CA SER A 355 29.03 0.86 8.57
C SER A 355 28.40 -0.25 7.74
N LEU A 356 27.24 0.02 7.08
CA LEU A 356 26.57 -0.92 6.19
C LEU A 356 27.35 -1.14 4.89
N ILE A 357 28.18 -0.17 4.46
CA ILE A 357 28.82 -0.16 3.14
C ILE A 357 30.31 0.23 3.15
N ASP A 358 30.86 0.69 4.28
CA ASP A 358 32.23 1.24 4.35
C ASP A 358 33.32 0.24 3.93
N ASN A 359 33.07 -1.07 4.06
CA ASN A 359 34.00 -2.13 3.67
C ASN A 359 33.69 -2.77 2.30
N GLU A 360 32.65 -2.29 1.62
CA GLU A 360 32.22 -2.83 0.35
C GLU A 360 32.87 -2.06 -0.82
N THR A 361 33.23 -2.79 -1.87
CA THR A 361 33.84 -2.19 -3.06
C THR A 361 33.22 -2.76 -4.35
N ILE A 362 33.22 -1.95 -5.38
CA ILE A 362 32.83 -2.32 -6.72
C ILE A 362 33.90 -1.80 -7.70
N GLU A 363 34.44 -2.67 -8.57
CA GLU A 363 35.51 -2.33 -9.53
C GLU A 363 36.72 -1.64 -8.90
N GLY A 364 36.99 -1.90 -7.60
CA GLY A 364 38.12 -1.31 -6.86
C GLY A 364 37.88 0.06 -6.25
N SER A 365 36.70 0.64 -6.44
CA SER A 365 36.24 1.87 -5.76
C SER A 365 35.35 1.54 -4.56
N SER A 366 35.33 2.41 -3.56
CA SER A 366 34.31 2.33 -2.49
C SER A 366 32.90 2.51 -3.06
N ILE A 367 31.90 1.97 -2.38
CA ILE A 367 30.49 2.14 -2.80
C ILE A 367 30.11 3.61 -2.89
N VAL A 368 30.55 4.43 -1.94
CA VAL A 368 30.30 5.88 -1.93
C VAL A 368 30.88 6.55 -3.17
N GLU A 369 32.12 6.22 -3.53
CA GLU A 369 32.80 6.80 -4.71
C GLU A 369 32.19 6.29 -6.01
N TYR A 370 31.93 4.98 -6.12
CA TYR A 370 31.37 4.37 -7.33
C TYR A 370 30.01 4.96 -7.72
N PHE A 371 29.12 5.14 -6.75
CA PHE A 371 27.79 5.71 -6.98
C PHE A 371 27.74 7.24 -6.83
N GLY A 372 28.83 7.89 -6.39
CA GLY A 372 28.83 9.33 -6.13
C GLY A 372 27.85 9.73 -5.04
N LEU A 373 27.78 8.94 -3.95
CA LEU A 373 26.82 9.18 -2.86
C LEU A 373 27.20 10.43 -2.06
N GLU A 374 26.19 11.08 -1.54
CA GLU A 374 26.29 12.33 -0.78
C GLU A 374 25.79 12.15 0.66
N PRO A 375 26.06 13.11 1.58
CA PRO A 375 25.55 13.05 2.94
C PRO A 375 24.04 12.83 3.00
N TYR A 376 23.60 12.04 3.99
CA TYR A 376 22.21 11.71 4.27
C TYR A 376 21.50 10.82 3.25
N VAL A 377 22.18 10.38 2.18
CA VAL A 377 21.65 9.39 1.22
C VAL A 377 21.32 8.10 1.95
N ASN A 378 20.16 7.51 1.62
CA ASN A 378 19.73 6.26 2.24
C ASN A 378 20.57 5.07 1.77
N THR A 379 20.95 4.25 2.72
CA THR A 379 21.62 2.96 2.55
C THR A 379 20.74 1.79 3.03
N LYS A 380 19.48 2.07 3.38
CA LYS A 380 18.52 1.11 3.92
C LYS A 380 18.17 0.02 2.93
N PHE A 381 17.80 0.40 1.70
CA PHE A 381 17.26 -0.51 0.71
C PHE A 381 18.35 -1.14 -0.16
N GLY A 382 18.41 -2.47 -0.17
CA GLY A 382 19.34 -3.23 -1.01
C GLY A 382 18.88 -3.31 -2.47
N ALA A 383 19.83 -3.43 -3.39
CA ALA A 383 19.55 -3.74 -4.79
C ALA A 383 19.06 -5.20 -4.94
N TYR A 384 18.53 -5.52 -6.11
CA TYR A 384 18.06 -6.88 -6.41
C TYR A 384 19.15 -7.91 -6.13
N GLN A 385 18.77 -9.00 -5.43
CA GLN A 385 19.68 -10.04 -4.95
C GLN A 385 20.82 -9.54 -4.04
N SER A 386 20.69 -8.35 -3.46
CA SER A 386 21.72 -7.68 -2.66
C SER A 386 23.05 -7.47 -3.41
N VAL A 387 22.99 -7.33 -4.74
CA VAL A 387 24.15 -7.10 -5.61
C VAL A 387 24.24 -5.62 -5.96
N PHE A 388 25.26 -4.93 -5.46
CA PHE A 388 25.54 -3.55 -5.81
C PHE A 388 25.71 -3.37 -7.33
N GLY A 389 25.04 -2.40 -7.92
CA GLY A 389 25.07 -2.15 -9.35
C GLY A 389 24.18 -3.08 -10.20
N ASN A 390 23.35 -3.91 -9.57
CA ASN A 390 22.39 -4.75 -10.30
C ASN A 390 21.41 -3.88 -11.10
N THR A 391 21.21 -4.21 -12.37
CA THR A 391 20.39 -3.44 -13.31
C THR A 391 18.99 -4.03 -13.53
N THR A 392 18.68 -5.17 -12.94
CA THR A 392 17.40 -5.87 -13.18
C THR A 392 16.22 -5.21 -12.46
N ASN A 393 16.45 -4.60 -11.29
CA ASN A 393 15.41 -3.90 -10.50
C ASN A 393 14.18 -4.76 -10.12
N ALA A 394 14.37 -6.07 -9.88
CA ALA A 394 13.29 -7.00 -9.52
C ALA A 394 13.19 -7.25 -7.99
N SER A 395 13.50 -6.23 -7.19
CA SER A 395 13.35 -6.32 -5.73
C SER A 395 11.88 -6.27 -5.33
N ASP A 396 11.49 -7.09 -4.34
CA ASP A 396 10.15 -7.10 -3.74
C ASP A 396 9.87 -5.83 -2.93
N TRP A 397 8.59 -5.54 -2.67
CA TRP A 397 8.17 -4.38 -1.90
C TRP A 397 7.38 -4.77 -0.64
N PRO A 398 7.73 -4.28 0.57
CA PRO A 398 7.00 -4.61 1.79
C PRO A 398 5.67 -3.85 1.86
N LEU A 399 4.58 -4.57 2.15
CA LEU A 399 3.27 -4.00 2.46
C LEU A 399 2.95 -4.06 3.95
N MET A 400 3.51 -5.06 4.65
CA MET A 400 3.38 -5.22 6.09
C MET A 400 4.56 -5.99 6.64
N ARG A 401 5.22 -5.42 7.65
CA ARG A 401 6.31 -6.07 8.39
C ARG A 401 5.93 -6.21 9.87
N VAL A 402 6.46 -7.25 10.50
CA VAL A 402 6.17 -7.54 11.91
C VAL A 402 6.65 -6.41 12.84
N GLU A 403 7.70 -5.69 12.47
CA GLU A 403 8.22 -4.53 13.21
C GLU A 403 7.17 -3.44 13.40
N GLU A 404 6.36 -3.17 12.36
CA GLU A 404 5.23 -2.24 12.48
C GLU A 404 4.22 -2.70 13.52
N MET A 405 3.97 -4.00 13.61
CA MET A 405 3.02 -4.57 14.56
C MET A 405 3.51 -4.41 16.01
N TYR A 406 4.82 -4.49 16.27
CA TYR A 406 5.38 -4.15 17.59
C TYR A 406 5.15 -2.69 17.95
N LEU A 407 5.30 -1.77 16.98
CA LEU A 407 5.10 -0.34 17.19
C LEU A 407 3.61 -0.02 17.42
N ILE A 408 2.69 -0.64 16.67
CA ILE A 408 1.24 -0.52 16.91
C ILE A 408 0.86 -1.05 18.29
N LYS A 409 1.35 -2.24 18.66
CA LYS A 409 1.08 -2.85 19.96
C LYS A 409 1.54 -1.96 21.10
N ALA A 410 2.78 -1.47 21.04
CA ALA A 410 3.35 -0.61 22.06
C ALA A 410 2.52 0.68 22.27
N GLU A 411 2.20 1.38 21.17
CA GLU A 411 1.37 2.58 21.21
C GLU A 411 -0.01 2.29 21.81
N ALA A 412 -0.65 1.24 21.32
CA ALA A 412 -2.01 0.88 21.71
C ALA A 412 -2.11 0.44 23.19
N GLU A 413 -1.12 -0.30 23.70
CA GLU A 413 -1.04 -0.67 25.14
C GLU A 413 -0.95 0.58 26.03
N ALA A 414 -0.07 1.52 25.68
CA ALA A 414 0.08 2.75 26.46
C ALA A 414 -1.18 3.63 26.41
N MET A 415 -1.77 3.79 25.23
CA MET A 415 -2.97 4.61 25.03
C MET A 415 -4.23 3.98 25.62
N SER A 416 -4.27 2.65 25.81
CA SER A 416 -5.32 1.96 26.55
C SER A 416 -5.22 2.11 28.08
N GLY A 417 -4.22 2.88 28.57
CA GLY A 417 -3.98 3.13 29.99
C GLY A 417 -2.90 2.25 30.64
N ASN A 418 -2.22 1.40 29.88
CA ASN A 418 -1.12 0.57 30.38
C ASN A 418 0.25 1.01 29.81
N LEU A 419 0.69 2.20 30.24
CA LEU A 419 1.96 2.76 29.82
C LEU A 419 3.15 1.81 30.09
N ALA A 420 3.13 1.06 31.20
CA ALA A 420 4.21 0.14 31.54
C ALA A 420 4.32 -1.01 30.54
N ALA A 421 3.19 -1.58 30.08
CA ALA A 421 3.19 -2.61 29.04
C ALA A 421 3.70 -2.04 27.70
N GLY A 422 3.21 -0.87 27.27
CA GLY A 422 3.67 -0.22 26.04
C GLY A 422 5.18 0.01 26.06
N LYS A 423 5.73 0.54 27.15
CA LYS A 423 7.19 0.71 27.32
C LYS A 423 7.92 -0.61 27.22
N SER A 424 7.46 -1.65 27.92
CA SER A 424 8.07 -2.98 27.86
C SER A 424 8.06 -3.56 26.44
N THR A 425 6.96 -3.43 25.70
CA THR A 425 6.85 -3.89 24.32
C THR A 425 7.85 -3.16 23.42
N LEU A 426 7.93 -1.83 23.51
CA LEU A 426 8.85 -1.02 22.72
C LEU A 426 10.31 -1.31 23.06
N GLU A 427 10.66 -1.30 24.36
CA GLU A 427 12.03 -1.55 24.83
C GLU A 427 12.51 -2.94 24.42
N ASN A 428 11.70 -3.98 24.59
CA ASN A 428 12.05 -5.34 24.17
C ASN A 428 12.33 -5.43 22.67
N PHE A 429 11.52 -4.78 21.84
CA PHE A 429 11.72 -4.74 20.39
C PHE A 429 12.99 -3.98 20.03
N VAL A 430 13.13 -2.73 20.49
CA VAL A 430 14.23 -1.87 20.07
C VAL A 430 15.58 -2.39 20.61
N GLN A 431 15.63 -2.85 21.85
CA GLN A 431 16.86 -3.41 22.45
C GLN A 431 17.33 -4.69 21.74
N ALA A 432 16.40 -5.57 21.38
CA ALA A 432 16.76 -6.83 20.73
C ALA A 432 17.20 -6.66 19.27
N TYR A 433 16.66 -5.67 18.56
CA TYR A 433 16.75 -5.64 17.10
C TYR A 433 17.33 -4.33 16.51
N ARG A 434 17.46 -3.22 17.29
CA ARG A 434 17.89 -1.91 16.75
C ARG A 434 18.94 -1.21 17.59
N ASP A 435 18.68 -1.00 18.87
CA ASP A 435 19.57 -0.30 19.81
C ASP A 435 19.56 -1.00 21.18
N PRO A 436 20.60 -1.80 21.52
CA PRO A 436 20.65 -2.50 22.81
C PRO A 436 20.65 -1.57 24.05
N SER A 437 20.90 -0.28 23.86
CA SER A 437 20.92 0.71 24.95
C SER A 437 19.61 1.50 25.11
N PHE A 438 18.62 1.26 24.26
CA PHE A 438 17.38 2.02 24.25
C PHE A 438 16.61 1.87 25.57
N VAL A 439 16.18 2.98 26.13
CA VAL A 439 15.27 3.04 27.29
C VAL A 439 14.27 4.18 27.07
N SER A 440 12.99 3.87 27.16
CA SER A 440 11.91 4.84 27.03
C SER A 440 11.96 5.89 28.16
N LYS A 441 11.94 7.16 27.77
CA LYS A 441 11.95 8.30 28.70
C LYS A 441 10.55 8.86 28.98
N ALA A 442 9.53 8.36 28.30
CA ALA A 442 8.17 8.84 28.44
C ALA A 442 7.62 8.62 29.87
N THR A 443 6.92 9.61 30.38
CA THR A 443 6.28 9.60 31.71
C THR A 443 4.76 9.67 31.63
N SER A 444 4.21 9.86 30.43
CA SER A 444 2.77 9.84 30.16
C SER A 444 2.46 9.10 28.85
N PRO A 445 1.24 8.60 28.65
CA PRO A 445 0.84 7.97 27.38
C PRO A 445 1.08 8.87 26.17
N GLN A 446 0.83 10.17 26.28
CA GLN A 446 1.02 11.12 25.19
C GLN A 446 2.49 11.29 24.81
N GLN A 447 3.38 11.43 25.78
CA GLN A 447 4.83 11.46 25.53
C GLN A 447 5.31 10.13 24.92
N PHE A 448 4.72 9.01 25.34
CA PHE A 448 5.05 7.72 24.80
C PHE A 448 4.56 7.54 23.35
N GLN A 449 3.37 8.05 23.02
CA GLN A 449 2.87 8.08 21.64
C GLN A 449 3.81 8.86 20.71
N ASP A 450 4.36 10.01 21.19
CA ASP A 450 5.36 10.78 20.44
C ASP A 450 6.68 10.00 20.28
N GLU A 451 7.10 9.27 21.30
CA GLU A 451 8.29 8.41 21.25
C GLU A 451 8.10 7.24 20.26
N VAL A 452 6.94 6.58 20.26
CA VAL A 452 6.60 5.54 19.28
C VAL A 452 6.53 6.13 17.87
N TRP A 453 5.98 7.32 17.70
CA TRP A 453 5.98 8.00 16.41
C TRP A 453 7.41 8.23 15.88
N LEU A 454 8.35 8.68 16.72
CA LEU A 454 9.75 8.78 16.33
C LEU A 454 10.32 7.42 15.91
N GLN A 455 10.02 6.35 16.65
CA GLN A 455 10.45 5.00 16.29
C GLN A 455 9.86 4.55 14.94
N ARG A 456 8.61 4.90 14.64
CA ARG A 456 7.98 4.63 13.34
C ARG A 456 8.65 5.40 12.20
N ARG A 457 8.95 6.69 12.40
CA ARG A 457 9.68 7.52 11.41
C ARG A 457 11.03 6.92 11.03
N MET A 458 11.77 6.36 12.00
CA MET A 458 13.05 5.69 11.78
C MET A 458 12.86 4.33 11.10
N GLU A 459 11.99 3.49 11.65
CA GLU A 459 11.83 2.10 11.23
C GLU A 459 11.19 1.98 9.84
N LEU A 460 10.14 2.75 9.58
CA LEU A 460 9.31 2.66 8.38
C LEU A 460 9.66 3.72 7.33
N TRP A 461 10.80 4.40 7.47
CA TRP A 461 11.27 5.40 6.53
C TRP A 461 11.30 4.84 5.09
N GLY A 462 10.72 5.56 4.16
CA GLY A 462 10.69 5.20 2.74
C GLY A 462 9.59 4.17 2.36
N GLU A 463 8.76 3.71 3.32
CA GLU A 463 7.75 2.65 3.09
C GLU A 463 6.32 3.19 2.94
N GLY A 464 6.13 4.52 2.86
CA GLY A 464 4.83 5.16 2.58
C GLY A 464 4.00 5.51 3.81
N HIS A 465 4.57 5.46 5.01
CA HIS A 465 3.83 5.69 6.27
C HIS A 465 3.86 7.15 6.76
N SER A 466 4.79 7.98 6.26
CA SER A 466 5.05 9.31 6.81
C SER A 466 3.83 10.22 6.84
N LEU A 467 3.12 10.36 5.71
CA LEU A 467 1.92 11.22 5.63
C LEU A 467 0.76 10.68 6.49
N PHE A 468 0.57 9.36 6.52
CA PHE A 468 -0.49 8.73 7.33
C PHE A 468 -0.27 8.94 8.82
N ASP A 469 0.97 8.83 9.31
CA ASP A 469 1.27 9.08 10.72
C ASP A 469 1.08 10.57 11.09
N LEU A 470 1.44 11.50 10.20
CA LEU A 470 1.19 12.93 10.40
C LEU A 470 -0.33 13.22 10.51
N LEU A 471 -1.12 12.63 9.62
CA LEU A 471 -2.59 12.80 9.62
C LEU A 471 -3.22 12.18 10.88
N ARG A 472 -2.91 10.91 11.21
CA ARG A 472 -3.55 10.22 12.32
C ARG A 472 -3.21 10.82 13.69
N LEU A 473 -1.99 11.35 13.84
CA LEU A 473 -1.51 11.96 15.08
C LEU A 473 -1.76 13.48 15.13
N LYS A 474 -2.37 14.02 14.07
CA LYS A 474 -2.62 15.47 13.93
C LYS A 474 -1.34 16.29 14.13
N LYS A 475 -0.26 15.86 13.46
CA LYS A 475 1.04 16.51 13.51
C LYS A 475 1.22 17.50 12.36
N PRO A 476 1.98 18.59 12.56
CA PRO A 476 2.38 19.48 11.49
C PRO A 476 3.39 18.80 10.55
N VAL A 477 3.44 19.24 9.29
CA VAL A 477 4.58 18.96 8.41
C VAL A 477 5.66 19.99 8.68
N ILE A 478 6.88 19.56 9.03
CA ILE A 478 8.01 20.45 9.36
C ILE A 478 9.16 20.20 8.38
N ARG A 479 9.42 21.16 7.49
CA ARG A 479 10.51 21.10 6.49
C ARG A 479 11.44 22.31 6.52
N LYS A 480 11.05 23.42 7.16
CA LYS A 480 11.90 24.63 7.29
C LYS A 480 13.15 24.32 8.12
N ASN A 481 14.27 24.93 7.71
CA ASN A 481 15.58 24.79 8.36
C ASN A 481 16.15 23.36 8.34
N THR A 482 15.87 22.61 7.30
CA THR A 482 16.40 21.26 7.07
C THR A 482 17.10 21.18 5.71
N ASN A 483 17.52 19.99 5.28
CA ASN A 483 18.17 19.77 3.98
C ASN A 483 17.19 19.66 2.79
N TYR A 484 15.92 20.00 2.95
CA TYR A 484 15.02 20.18 1.81
C TYR A 484 15.48 21.34 0.93
N HIS A 485 15.25 21.23 -0.38
CA HIS A 485 15.48 22.35 -1.30
C HIS A 485 14.60 23.56 -0.95
N ALA A 486 15.11 24.77 -1.11
CA ALA A 486 14.43 26.01 -0.71
C ALA A 486 13.00 26.15 -1.24
N SER A 487 12.71 25.63 -2.44
CA SER A 487 11.36 25.69 -3.04
C SER A 487 10.33 24.75 -2.40
N VAL A 488 10.74 23.88 -1.47
CA VAL A 488 9.87 22.95 -0.74
C VAL A 488 10.13 22.97 0.78
N GLN A 489 10.85 24.00 1.25
CA GLN A 489 11.06 24.27 2.68
C GLN A 489 9.89 25.08 3.28
N PHE A 490 8.76 24.44 3.41
CA PHE A 490 7.58 24.99 4.08
C PHE A 490 7.21 24.17 5.31
N ASN A 491 6.35 24.72 6.16
CA ASN A 491 5.64 23.98 7.20
C ASN A 491 4.15 24.02 6.92
N LEU A 492 3.43 22.95 7.31
CA LEU A 492 1.98 22.90 7.28
C LEU A 492 1.45 22.71 8.69
N GLU A 493 0.37 23.40 9.03
CA GLU A 493 -0.33 23.16 10.28
C GLU A 493 -1.01 21.77 10.26
N PRO A 494 -1.23 21.17 11.44
CA PRO A 494 -2.01 19.94 11.55
C PRO A 494 -3.34 20.03 10.82
N GLU A 495 -3.74 18.96 10.15
CA GLU A 495 -5.00 18.90 9.41
C GLU A 495 -5.18 20.04 8.37
N SER A 496 -4.06 20.57 7.84
CA SER A 496 -4.13 21.48 6.70
C SER A 496 -4.82 20.82 5.51
N GLN A 497 -5.80 21.50 4.90
CA GLN A 497 -6.63 20.95 3.82
C GLN A 497 -5.81 20.39 2.65
N ILE A 498 -4.64 20.95 2.39
CA ILE A 498 -3.76 20.48 1.31
C ILE A 498 -3.09 19.11 1.61
N MET A 499 -3.17 18.62 2.83
CA MET A 499 -2.57 17.32 3.17
C MET A 499 -3.37 16.13 2.61
N ILE A 500 -4.64 16.31 2.27
CA ILE A 500 -5.49 15.27 1.69
C ILE A 500 -5.72 15.52 0.20
N TYR A 501 -5.98 14.43 -0.55
CA TYR A 501 -6.28 14.51 -1.97
C TYR A 501 -7.73 14.89 -2.23
N ARG A 502 -8.01 15.36 -3.44
CA ARG A 502 -9.37 15.59 -3.96
C ARG A 502 -9.82 14.31 -4.70
N ILE A 503 -11.14 14.13 -4.84
CA ILE A 503 -11.64 13.07 -5.74
C ILE A 503 -11.23 13.44 -7.18
N PRO A 504 -10.57 12.52 -7.93
CA PRO A 504 -10.04 12.85 -9.24
C PRO A 504 -11.13 13.05 -10.29
N GLN A 505 -10.78 13.81 -11.31
CA GLN A 505 -11.69 14.17 -12.40
C GLN A 505 -12.24 12.92 -13.11
N CYS A 506 -11.41 11.89 -13.31
CA CYS A 506 -11.83 10.65 -13.96
C CYS A 506 -12.98 9.93 -13.24
N GLU A 507 -13.07 10.04 -11.92
CA GLU A 507 -14.21 9.52 -11.17
C GLU A 507 -15.45 10.41 -11.36
N MET A 508 -15.32 11.73 -11.22
CA MET A 508 -16.44 12.66 -11.37
C MET A 508 -17.06 12.67 -12.77
N GLU A 509 -16.30 12.32 -13.81
CA GLU A 509 -16.80 12.20 -15.18
C GLU A 509 -17.65 10.94 -15.41
N THR A 510 -17.45 9.90 -14.62
CA THR A 510 -18.11 8.59 -14.79
C THR A 510 -19.14 8.28 -13.71
N ASN A 511 -19.02 8.90 -12.53
CA ASN A 511 -19.91 8.73 -11.39
C ASN A 511 -20.75 9.99 -11.16
N THR A 512 -21.99 9.97 -11.58
CA THR A 512 -22.94 11.10 -11.46
C THR A 512 -23.37 11.39 -10.02
N GLY A 513 -23.04 10.50 -9.08
CA GLY A 513 -23.28 10.67 -7.65
C GLY A 513 -22.31 11.63 -6.95
N ILE A 514 -21.25 12.09 -7.66
CA ILE A 514 -20.23 13.00 -7.13
C ILE A 514 -20.07 14.19 -8.06
N SER A 515 -20.24 15.39 -7.51
CA SER A 515 -19.95 16.64 -8.20
C SER A 515 -18.77 17.35 -7.57
N ASP A 516 -18.25 18.41 -8.21
CA ASP A 516 -17.18 19.24 -7.62
C ASP A 516 -17.62 19.90 -6.29
N ALA A 517 -18.92 20.12 -6.09
CA ALA A 517 -19.45 20.63 -4.83
C ALA A 517 -19.35 19.63 -3.67
N ASP A 518 -19.30 18.32 -3.98
CA ASP A 518 -19.15 17.24 -3.01
C ASP A 518 -17.68 16.87 -2.78
N ASN A 519 -16.75 17.46 -3.55
CA ASN A 519 -15.33 17.18 -3.47
C ASN A 519 -14.68 17.85 -2.25
N ASN A 520 -13.48 17.41 -1.88
CA ASN A 520 -12.67 18.09 -0.89
C ASN A 520 -12.35 19.52 -1.38
N PRO A 521 -12.39 20.52 -0.49
CA PRO A 521 -12.08 21.90 -0.89
C PRO A 521 -10.71 22.02 -1.55
N ALA A 522 -10.60 22.85 -2.58
CA ALA A 522 -9.31 23.23 -3.13
C ALA A 522 -8.53 24.04 -2.07
N ALA A 523 -7.26 23.74 -1.91
CA ALA A 523 -6.38 24.43 -0.98
C ALA A 523 -5.25 25.16 -1.75
N PRO A 524 -4.79 26.33 -1.24
CA PRO A 524 -3.65 27.01 -1.84
C PRO A 524 -2.37 26.19 -1.62
N GLN A 525 -1.41 26.34 -2.53
CA GLN A 525 -0.08 25.76 -2.38
C GLN A 525 0.59 26.27 -1.10
N PRO A 526 1.46 25.44 -0.45
CA PRO A 526 2.17 25.85 0.74
C PRO A 526 3.00 27.12 0.50
N ALA A 527 2.96 28.05 1.44
CA ALA A 527 3.81 29.24 1.43
C ALA A 527 5.22 28.91 1.92
N LEU A 528 6.24 29.34 1.17
CA LEU A 528 7.66 29.18 1.51
C LEU A 528 8.09 30.02 2.72
#